data_17c292e016c31172332b1b142e187a25
#
_entry.id   17c292e016c31172332b1b142e187a25
#
_cell.length_a   1.000
_cell.length_b   1.000
_cell.length_c   1.000
_cell.angle_alpha   90.00
_cell.angle_beta   90.00
_cell.angle_gamma   90.00
#
_symmetry.space_group_name_H-M   'P 1'
#
loop_
_entity.id
_entity.type
_entity.pdbx_description
1 polymer ?
#
loop_
_entity_poly.entity_id
_entity_poly.type
_entity_poly.pdbx_seq_one_letter_code
_entity_poly.pdbx_strand_id
1 'polypeptide(L)'
;RSAITLSCITKQPIHLENIRKNRKDKGLKPQHLTAIRILQKISKADVIGAKIGSTELKFIPGDVENLELIEDVKTAGSISLILQVLIPVVSISQKKLSLIIKGGTDVLWSPSMDYTQHVLKEAYSRIGIEFSIEIIKRGYYPKGNGEVKLEVYPSKIKSLTLSKRETNN
;
A
#
# COMPACT_ATOMS: atom_id res chain seq x y z
N ARG A 1 0.80 2.11 -8.60
CA ARG A 1 0.66 1.28 -7.40
C ARG A 1 0.70 -0.19 -7.75
N SER A 2 -0.29 -0.70 -8.48
CA SER A 2 -0.36 -2.14 -8.82
C SER A 2 0.91 -2.68 -9.48
N ALA A 3 1.54 -1.91 -10.37
CA ALA A 3 2.76 -2.34 -11.06
C ALA A 3 3.92 -2.63 -10.09
N ILE A 4 4.19 -1.74 -9.12
CA ILE A 4 5.26 -1.98 -8.13
C ILE A 4 4.91 -3.11 -7.16
N THR A 5 3.63 -3.26 -6.79
CA THR A 5 3.15 -4.41 -6.00
C THR A 5 3.42 -5.73 -6.74
N LEU A 6 3.02 -5.82 -7.99
CA LEU A 6 3.23 -7.00 -8.83
C LEU A 6 4.72 -7.27 -9.06
N SER A 7 5.51 -6.22 -9.31
CA SER A 7 6.96 -6.35 -9.45
C SER A 7 7.59 -7.02 -8.21
N CYS A 8 7.23 -6.58 -7.00
CA CYS A 8 7.71 -7.21 -5.77
C CYS A 8 7.26 -8.67 -5.64
N ILE A 9 6.00 -8.98 -5.97
CA ILE A 9 5.44 -10.33 -5.84
C ILE A 9 6.06 -11.29 -6.87
N THR A 10 6.20 -10.84 -8.12
CA THR A 10 6.70 -11.67 -9.21
C THR A 10 8.22 -11.65 -9.36
N LYS A 11 8.91 -10.82 -8.57
CA LYS A 11 10.35 -10.61 -8.65
C LYS A 11 10.82 -10.10 -10.02
N GLN A 12 9.93 -9.44 -10.77
CA GLN A 12 10.27 -8.91 -12.08
C GLN A 12 10.58 -7.41 -12.01
N PRO A 13 11.71 -6.97 -12.55
CA PRO A 13 12.00 -5.54 -12.66
C PRO A 13 11.00 -4.86 -13.59
N ILE A 14 10.68 -3.61 -13.30
CA ILE A 14 9.78 -2.81 -14.12
C ILE A 14 10.36 -1.44 -14.43
N HIS A 15 10.01 -0.94 -15.61
CA HIS A 15 10.22 0.44 -16.03
C HIS A 15 8.86 1.08 -16.33
N LEU A 16 8.52 2.13 -15.60
CA LEU A 16 7.28 2.86 -15.74
C LEU A 16 7.56 4.22 -16.36
N GLU A 17 6.84 4.53 -17.41
CA GLU A 17 6.89 5.81 -18.10
C GLU A 17 5.53 6.50 -18.12
N ASN A 18 5.53 7.78 -18.41
CA ASN A 18 4.31 8.58 -18.54
C ASN A 18 3.42 8.55 -17.29
N ILE A 19 4.03 8.44 -16.11
CA ILE A 19 3.30 8.36 -14.84
C ILE A 19 2.40 9.58 -14.69
N ARG A 20 1.08 9.34 -14.65
CA ARG A 20 0.04 10.37 -14.53
C ARG A 20 0.06 11.44 -15.64
N LYS A 21 0.47 11.07 -16.85
CA LYS A 21 0.61 11.99 -18.00
C LYS A 21 -0.63 12.86 -18.25
N ASN A 22 -1.83 12.28 -18.09
CA ASN A 22 -3.10 12.94 -18.39
C ASN A 22 -3.70 13.70 -17.18
N ARG A 23 -2.93 13.89 -16.10
CA ARG A 23 -3.35 14.69 -14.94
C ARG A 23 -2.75 16.09 -15.00
N LYS A 24 -3.50 17.09 -14.48
CA LYS A 24 -2.99 18.46 -14.35
C LYS A 24 -1.62 18.48 -13.68
N ASP A 25 -1.50 17.78 -12.55
CA ASP A 25 -0.24 17.58 -11.85
C ASP A 25 0.35 16.20 -12.18
N LYS A 26 1.21 16.13 -13.17
CA LYS A 26 1.87 14.91 -13.65
C LYS A 26 2.81 14.31 -12.61
N GLY A 27 3.20 13.06 -12.82
CA GLY A 27 4.24 12.36 -12.08
C GLY A 27 3.87 11.93 -10.66
N LEU A 28 4.87 11.48 -9.94
CA LEU A 28 4.75 10.94 -8.59
C LEU A 28 4.35 12.03 -7.58
N LYS A 29 3.47 11.68 -6.65
CA LYS A 29 3.03 12.53 -5.53
C LYS A 29 3.54 11.93 -4.19
N PRO A 30 3.46 12.69 -3.06
CA PRO A 30 4.00 12.23 -1.77
C PRO A 30 3.56 10.81 -1.39
N GLN A 31 2.28 10.48 -1.48
CA GLN A 31 1.78 9.13 -1.16
C GLN A 31 2.36 8.02 -2.06
N HIS A 32 2.67 8.33 -3.33
CA HIS A 32 3.31 7.37 -4.23
C HIS A 32 4.75 7.12 -3.80
N LEU A 33 5.48 8.19 -3.48
CA LEU A 33 6.85 8.11 -3.00
C LEU A 33 6.94 7.36 -1.67
N THR A 34 6.02 7.60 -0.75
CA THR A 34 6.00 6.89 0.53
C THR A 34 5.81 5.39 0.32
N ALA A 35 4.87 4.98 -0.55
CA ALA A 35 4.69 3.57 -0.90
C ALA A 35 5.97 2.96 -1.52
N ILE A 36 6.62 3.69 -2.45
CA ILE A 36 7.87 3.25 -3.10
C ILE A 36 8.99 3.12 -2.06
N ARG A 37 9.16 4.12 -1.17
CA ARG A 37 10.18 4.08 -0.10
C ARG A 37 10.00 2.91 0.85
N ILE A 38 8.76 2.65 1.28
CA ILE A 38 8.48 1.51 2.15
C ILE A 38 8.83 0.22 1.42
N LEU A 39 8.38 0.04 0.17
CA LEU A 39 8.73 -1.15 -0.61
C LEU A 39 10.23 -1.28 -0.82
N GLN A 40 10.93 -0.19 -1.09
CA GLN A 40 12.40 -0.18 -1.21
C GLN A 40 13.07 -0.67 0.06
N LYS A 41 12.60 -0.22 1.23
CA LYS A 41 13.14 -0.65 2.53
C LYS A 41 12.88 -2.13 2.80
N ILE A 42 11.65 -2.60 2.62
CA ILE A 42 11.26 -3.98 2.95
C ILE A 42 11.75 -5.02 1.94
N SER A 43 12.02 -4.62 0.69
CA SER A 43 12.48 -5.53 -0.37
C SER A 43 13.91 -5.27 -0.85
N LYS A 44 14.61 -4.32 -0.23
CA LYS A 44 15.95 -3.88 -0.67
C LYS A 44 16.01 -3.58 -2.18
N ALA A 45 14.93 -3.01 -2.72
CA ALA A 45 14.82 -2.74 -4.14
C ALA A 45 15.77 -1.62 -4.58
N ASP A 46 16.34 -1.77 -5.78
CA ASP A 46 17.01 -0.67 -6.47
C ASP A 46 15.97 0.18 -7.19
N VAL A 47 15.98 1.49 -6.91
CA VAL A 47 14.96 2.41 -7.41
C VAL A 47 15.59 3.64 -8.03
N ILE A 48 15.25 3.93 -9.29
CA ILE A 48 15.69 5.12 -10.00
C ILE A 48 14.45 5.94 -10.39
N GLY A 49 14.51 7.26 -10.22
CA GLY A 49 13.42 8.17 -10.56
C GLY A 49 12.40 8.39 -9.45
N ALA A 50 12.60 7.89 -8.24
CA ALA A 50 11.70 8.08 -7.10
C ALA A 50 11.80 9.51 -6.51
N LYS A 51 11.29 10.49 -7.24
CA LYS A 51 11.20 11.89 -6.79
C LYS A 51 9.84 12.52 -7.14
N ILE A 52 9.45 13.56 -6.40
CA ILE A 52 8.20 14.29 -6.65
C ILE A 52 8.18 14.78 -8.11
N GLY A 53 7.04 14.60 -8.77
CA GLY A 53 6.84 15.03 -10.15
C GLY A 53 7.50 14.13 -11.20
N SER A 54 8.28 13.11 -10.81
CA SER A 54 8.86 12.19 -11.79
C SER A 54 7.77 11.47 -12.57
N THR A 55 7.90 11.48 -13.90
CA THR A 55 7.04 10.75 -14.82
C THR A 55 7.59 9.40 -15.22
N GLU A 56 8.78 9.07 -14.72
CA GLU A 56 9.50 7.83 -14.99
C GLU A 56 9.98 7.21 -13.68
N LEU A 57 9.95 5.88 -13.60
CA LEU A 57 10.41 5.09 -12.46
C LEU A 57 10.94 3.75 -12.92
N LYS A 58 12.18 3.42 -12.56
CA LYS A 58 12.71 2.06 -12.64
C LYS A 58 12.70 1.45 -11.26
N PHE A 59 12.21 0.24 -11.15
CA PHE A 59 12.10 -0.47 -9.88
C PHE A 59 12.55 -1.92 -10.08
N ILE A 60 13.60 -2.32 -9.36
CA ILE A 60 14.18 -3.66 -9.39
C ILE A 60 13.98 -4.26 -8.00
N PRO A 61 13.04 -5.19 -7.82
CA PRO A 61 12.74 -5.75 -6.50
C PRO A 61 13.85 -6.69 -6.03
N GLY A 62 14.20 -6.59 -4.77
CA GLY A 62 14.97 -7.58 -4.05
C GLY A 62 14.09 -8.49 -3.19
N ASP A 63 14.67 -9.13 -2.18
CA ASP A 63 13.95 -9.99 -1.26
C ASP A 63 13.25 -9.23 -0.16
N VAL A 64 12.00 -9.56 0.08
CA VAL A 64 11.20 -8.97 1.16
C VAL A 64 11.68 -9.53 2.50
N GLU A 65 11.88 -8.64 3.47
CA GLU A 65 12.31 -8.99 4.83
C GLU A 65 11.24 -8.62 5.86
N ASN A 66 11.34 -9.20 7.05
CA ASN A 66 10.58 -8.75 8.22
C ASN A 66 11.11 -7.38 8.64
N LEU A 67 10.20 -6.44 8.90
CA LEU A 67 10.62 -5.10 9.27
C LEU A 67 9.63 -4.40 10.19
N GLU A 68 10.15 -3.52 11.04
CA GLU A 68 9.39 -2.55 11.79
C GLU A 68 9.73 -1.15 11.30
N LEU A 69 8.72 -0.36 10.96
CA LEU A 69 8.89 0.95 10.34
C LEU A 69 7.99 2.00 10.94
N ILE A 70 8.48 3.22 10.93
CA ILE A 70 7.67 4.43 11.13
C ILE A 70 7.85 5.30 9.90
N GLU A 71 6.74 5.66 9.26
CA GLU A 71 6.74 6.46 8.05
C GLU A 71 5.75 7.62 8.12
N ASP A 72 6.09 8.70 7.46
CA ASP A 72 5.24 9.89 7.37
C ASP A 72 5.10 10.32 5.90
N VAL A 73 3.86 10.44 5.46
CA VAL A 73 3.53 10.95 4.12
C VAL A 73 3.78 12.47 4.02
N LYS A 74 3.81 13.16 5.17
CA LYS A 74 3.99 14.62 5.31
C LYS A 74 2.92 15.48 4.64
N THR A 75 1.84 14.87 4.23
CA THR A 75 0.67 15.51 3.61
C THR A 75 -0.59 14.72 3.98
N ALA A 76 -1.75 15.21 3.58
CA ALA A 76 -3.00 14.44 3.65
C ALA A 76 -3.08 13.29 2.62
N GLY A 77 -1.93 12.79 2.12
CA GLY A 77 -1.92 11.65 1.21
C GLY A 77 -2.48 10.40 1.88
N SER A 78 -3.30 9.66 1.12
CA SER A 78 -4.10 8.54 1.64
C SER A 78 -3.24 7.37 2.14
N ILE A 79 -3.38 7.07 3.41
CA ILE A 79 -2.80 5.87 4.04
C ILE A 79 -3.41 4.62 3.42
N SER A 80 -4.73 4.53 3.27
CA SER A 80 -5.42 3.35 2.72
C SER A 80 -4.87 2.92 1.36
N LEU A 81 -4.53 3.87 0.49
CA LEU A 81 -3.92 3.60 -0.81
C LEU A 81 -2.46 3.11 -0.73
N ILE A 82 -1.75 3.44 0.35
CA ILE A 82 -0.41 2.90 0.61
C ILE A 82 -0.55 1.47 1.15
N LEU A 83 -1.46 1.22 2.08
CA LEU A 83 -1.69 -0.12 2.63
C LEU A 83 -2.06 -1.14 1.55
N GLN A 84 -2.87 -0.76 0.55
CA GLN A 84 -3.19 -1.60 -0.60
C GLN A 84 -1.97 -2.05 -1.42
N VAL A 85 -0.87 -1.30 -1.36
CA VAL A 85 0.39 -1.68 -2.01
C VAL A 85 1.16 -2.69 -1.15
N LEU A 86 1.21 -2.45 0.16
CA LEU A 86 2.10 -3.16 1.08
C LEU A 86 1.54 -4.53 1.52
N ILE A 87 0.25 -4.58 1.86
CA ILE A 87 -0.39 -5.79 2.41
C ILE A 87 -0.15 -7.01 1.50
N PRO A 88 -0.46 -6.97 0.19
CA PRO A 88 -0.25 -8.16 -0.65
C PRO A 88 1.23 -8.55 -0.79
N VAL A 89 2.14 -7.56 -0.89
CA VAL A 89 3.57 -7.85 -1.03
C VAL A 89 4.09 -8.61 0.18
N VAL A 90 3.84 -8.10 1.38
CA VAL A 90 4.36 -8.68 2.62
C VAL A 90 3.74 -10.04 2.89
N SER A 91 2.41 -10.15 2.78
CA SER A 91 1.67 -11.38 3.04
C SER A 91 2.10 -12.52 2.12
N ILE A 92 2.19 -12.28 0.81
CA ILE A 92 2.55 -13.28 -0.19
C ILE A 92 4.03 -13.68 -0.05
N SER A 93 4.89 -12.75 0.34
CA SER A 93 6.31 -13.03 0.61
C SER A 93 6.55 -13.82 1.91
N GLN A 94 5.50 -14.21 2.64
CA GLN A 94 5.59 -14.93 3.91
C GLN A 94 6.42 -14.18 4.96
N LYS A 95 6.27 -12.86 4.98
CA LYS A 95 7.00 -11.98 5.90
C LYS A 95 6.05 -11.23 6.82
N LYS A 96 6.60 -10.66 7.89
CA LYS A 96 5.89 -9.80 8.84
C LYS A 96 6.31 -8.34 8.64
N LEU A 97 5.33 -7.43 8.70
CA LEU A 97 5.57 -5.99 8.73
C LEU A 97 4.79 -5.39 9.89
N SER A 98 5.48 -4.63 10.75
CA SER A 98 4.88 -3.69 11.69
C SER A 98 5.14 -2.27 11.19
N LEU A 99 4.09 -1.51 10.92
CA LEU A 99 4.21 -0.17 10.34
C LEU A 99 3.33 0.81 11.10
N ILE A 100 3.94 1.88 11.63
CA ILE A 100 3.23 3.09 12.04
C ILE A 100 3.34 4.10 10.91
N ILE A 101 2.20 4.54 10.38
CA ILE A 101 2.18 5.48 9.25
C ILE A 101 1.33 6.70 9.56
N LYS A 102 1.89 7.90 9.25
CA LYS A 102 1.21 9.19 9.38
C LYS A 102 0.79 9.72 8.02
N GLY A 103 -0.45 10.27 7.95
CA GLY A 103 -1.01 10.80 6.69
C GLY A 103 -2.50 11.11 6.79
N GLY A 104 -3.19 11.00 5.66
CA GLY A 104 -4.65 11.12 5.58
C GLY A 104 -5.32 9.77 5.77
N THR A 105 -6.28 9.67 6.71
CA THR A 105 -7.07 8.46 6.92
C THR A 105 -8.34 8.45 6.07
N ASP A 106 -8.97 9.61 5.93
CA ASP A 106 -10.24 9.78 5.23
C ASP A 106 -10.15 11.02 4.34
N VAL A 107 -9.74 10.81 3.10
CA VAL A 107 -9.50 11.87 2.13
C VAL A 107 -10.19 11.57 0.81
N LEU A 108 -10.56 12.61 0.08
CA LEU A 108 -11.24 12.48 -1.21
C LEU A 108 -10.46 11.60 -2.19
N TRP A 109 -11.20 10.84 -2.99
CA TRP A 109 -10.69 9.97 -4.05
C TRP A 109 -9.87 8.76 -3.54
N SER A 110 -10.11 8.37 -2.29
CA SER A 110 -9.54 7.17 -1.71
C SER A 110 -10.54 6.46 -0.80
N PRO A 111 -10.38 5.14 -0.60
CA PRO A 111 -11.14 4.45 0.43
C PRO A 111 -10.88 5.05 1.81
N SER A 112 -11.91 5.12 2.64
CA SER A 112 -11.74 5.46 4.06
C SER A 112 -10.96 4.37 4.79
N MET A 113 -10.44 4.68 5.98
CA MET A 113 -9.82 3.65 6.81
C MET A 113 -10.84 2.65 7.33
N ASP A 114 -12.09 3.08 7.59
CA ASP A 114 -13.17 2.16 7.98
C ASP A 114 -13.49 1.15 6.86
N TYR A 115 -13.54 1.61 5.60
CA TYR A 115 -13.68 0.69 4.47
C TYR A 115 -12.52 -0.32 4.41
N THR A 116 -11.30 0.15 4.64
CA THR A 116 -10.12 -0.72 4.64
C THR A 116 -10.16 -1.74 5.77
N GLN A 117 -10.60 -1.30 6.96
CA GLN A 117 -10.66 -2.13 8.17
C GLN A 117 -11.81 -3.15 8.14
N HIS A 118 -12.97 -2.80 7.60
CA HIS A 118 -14.15 -3.66 7.66
C HIS A 118 -14.43 -4.40 6.36
N VAL A 119 -14.26 -3.75 5.21
CA VAL A 119 -14.58 -4.36 3.91
C VAL A 119 -13.36 -5.01 3.27
N LEU A 120 -12.26 -4.28 3.14
CA LEU A 120 -11.07 -4.80 2.47
C LEU A 120 -10.41 -5.91 3.29
N LYS A 121 -10.36 -5.78 4.61
CA LYS A 121 -9.84 -6.81 5.51
C LYS A 121 -10.63 -8.11 5.38
N GLU A 122 -11.96 -8.04 5.36
CA GLU A 122 -12.81 -9.22 5.16
C GLU A 122 -12.57 -9.85 3.79
N ALA A 123 -12.50 -9.06 2.72
CA ALA A 123 -12.20 -9.57 1.39
C ALA A 123 -10.83 -10.27 1.31
N TYR A 124 -9.82 -9.72 1.96
CA TYR A 124 -8.49 -10.31 2.03
C TYR A 124 -8.45 -11.59 2.88
N SER A 125 -9.18 -11.64 4.00
CA SER A 125 -9.24 -12.83 4.86
C SER A 125 -9.82 -14.04 4.11
N ARG A 126 -10.81 -13.81 3.24
CA ARG A 126 -11.40 -14.85 2.38
C ARG A 126 -10.41 -15.53 1.45
N ILE A 127 -9.38 -14.81 1.03
CA ILE A 127 -8.28 -15.37 0.22
C ILE A 127 -7.05 -15.74 1.06
N GLY A 128 -7.18 -15.73 2.39
CA GLY A 128 -6.14 -16.16 3.32
C GLY A 128 -5.08 -15.12 3.66
N ILE A 129 -5.27 -13.84 3.29
CA ILE A 129 -4.39 -12.73 3.69
C ILE A 129 -4.83 -12.20 5.05
N GLU A 130 -3.88 -12.15 6.00
CA GLU A 130 -4.13 -11.70 7.37
C GLU A 130 -3.34 -10.45 7.72
N PHE A 131 -4.03 -9.47 8.27
CA PHE A 131 -3.45 -8.24 8.81
C PHE A 131 -4.36 -7.60 9.84
N SER A 132 -3.81 -6.72 10.67
CA SER A 132 -4.58 -5.90 11.58
C SER A 132 -4.30 -4.41 11.36
N ILE A 133 -5.31 -3.59 11.60
CA ILE A 133 -5.23 -2.13 11.51
C ILE A 133 -5.77 -1.56 12.82
N GLU A 134 -5.01 -0.64 13.40
CA GLU A 134 -5.43 0.21 14.50
C GLU A 134 -5.35 1.68 14.07
N ILE A 135 -6.47 2.38 14.14
CA ILE A 135 -6.53 3.81 13.86
C ILE A 135 -6.24 4.56 15.16
N ILE A 136 -4.99 4.97 15.34
CA ILE A 136 -4.55 5.69 16.54
C ILE A 136 -5.13 7.10 16.53
N LYS A 137 -5.11 7.76 15.35
CA LYS A 137 -5.63 9.10 15.16
C LYS A 137 -6.15 9.28 13.76
N ARG A 138 -7.31 9.92 13.62
CA ARG A 138 -7.83 10.28 12.29
C ARG A 138 -7.18 11.56 11.76
N GLY A 139 -7.02 11.59 10.44
CA GLY A 139 -6.41 12.72 9.73
C GLY A 139 -7.12 13.02 8.41
N TYR A 140 -7.42 14.29 8.20
CA TYR A 140 -8.23 14.79 7.10
C TYR A 140 -7.46 15.83 6.28
N TYR A 141 -7.95 16.09 5.07
CA TYR A 141 -7.45 17.22 4.28
C TYR A 141 -7.71 18.55 5.00
N PRO A 142 -6.81 19.57 4.91
CA PRO A 142 -5.58 19.59 4.10
C PRO A 142 -4.32 19.06 4.80
N LYS A 143 -4.30 18.97 6.13
CA LYS A 143 -3.08 18.63 6.89
C LYS A 143 -2.77 17.14 6.93
N GLY A 144 -3.77 16.27 6.93
CA GLY A 144 -3.60 14.86 7.23
C GLY A 144 -3.43 14.64 8.73
N ASN A 145 -2.20 14.40 9.20
CA ASN A 145 -1.86 14.19 10.63
C ASN A 145 -2.61 13.02 11.30
N GLY A 146 -3.20 12.13 10.52
CA GLY A 146 -3.70 10.87 11.02
C GLY A 146 -2.54 9.91 11.28
N GLU A 147 -2.77 8.93 12.14
CA GLU A 147 -1.79 7.91 12.50
C GLU A 147 -2.47 6.55 12.56
N VAL A 148 -1.89 5.58 11.86
CA VAL A 148 -2.42 4.23 11.76
C VAL A 148 -1.28 3.24 12.00
N LYS A 149 -1.57 2.22 12.83
CA LYS A 149 -0.70 1.06 12.99
C LYS A 149 -1.22 -0.07 12.12
N LEU A 150 -0.35 -0.65 11.30
CA LEU A 150 -0.58 -1.83 10.48
C LEU A 150 0.33 -2.96 10.95
N GLU A 151 -0.26 -4.13 11.17
CA GLU A 151 0.48 -5.39 11.31
C GLU A 151 0.07 -6.31 10.16
N VAL A 152 1.04 -6.76 9.36
CA VAL A 152 0.81 -7.74 8.29
C VAL A 152 1.49 -9.04 8.67
N TYR A 153 0.79 -10.15 8.49
CA TYR A 153 1.26 -11.47 8.88
C TYR A 153 1.57 -12.35 7.65
N PRO A 154 2.50 -13.30 7.77
CA PRO A 154 2.70 -14.34 6.76
C PRO A 154 1.37 -15.03 6.44
N SER A 155 1.03 -15.11 5.16
CA SER A 155 -0.32 -15.53 4.74
C SER A 155 -0.26 -16.57 3.63
N LYS A 156 -1.02 -17.66 3.78
CA LYS A 156 -1.15 -18.69 2.74
C LYS A 156 -2.37 -18.39 1.87
N ILE A 157 -2.11 -17.99 0.64
CA ILE A 157 -3.17 -17.64 -0.31
C ILE A 157 -4.03 -18.86 -0.63
N LYS A 158 -5.35 -18.64 -0.66
CA LYS A 158 -6.37 -19.63 -1.00
C LYS A 158 -7.16 -19.16 -2.23
N SER A 159 -7.56 -20.08 -3.07
CA SER A 159 -8.50 -19.77 -4.15
C SER A 159 -9.88 -19.40 -3.56
N LEU A 160 -10.55 -18.46 -4.19
CA LEU A 160 -11.90 -18.05 -3.83
C LEU A 160 -12.79 -18.16 -5.06
N THR A 161 -13.91 -18.89 -4.92
CA THR A 161 -14.97 -18.96 -5.93
C THR A 161 -16.21 -18.27 -5.40
N LEU A 162 -16.63 -17.19 -6.05
CA LEU A 162 -17.87 -16.49 -5.74
C LEU A 162 -18.97 -16.95 -6.70
N SER A 163 -19.72 -17.96 -6.32
CA SER A 163 -20.76 -18.57 -7.16
C SER A 163 -22.17 -18.01 -6.95
N LYS A 164 -22.43 -17.42 -5.78
CA LYS A 164 -23.72 -16.83 -5.42
C LYS A 164 -23.53 -15.56 -4.59
N ARG A 165 -24.41 -14.58 -4.79
CA ARG A 165 -24.54 -13.45 -3.89
C ARG A 165 -25.31 -13.91 -2.65
N GLU A 166 -24.66 -13.86 -1.49
CA GLU A 166 -25.37 -14.02 -0.22
C GLU A 166 -26.23 -12.77 -0.02
N THR A 167 -27.53 -12.91 -0.14
CA THR A 167 -28.49 -11.89 0.30
C THR A 167 -28.78 -12.17 1.77
N ASN A 168 -28.20 -11.40 2.66
CA ASN A 168 -28.70 -11.34 4.03
C ASN A 168 -30.11 -10.71 3.97
N ASN A 169 -31.13 -11.50 4.27
CA ASN A 169 -32.48 -11.02 4.54
C ASN A 169 -32.50 -10.24 5.85
#